data_4f3d075635775ac79dd568ca427f4964
#
_entry.id   4f3d075635775ac79dd568ca427f4964
#
_cell.length_a   1.000
_cell.length_b   1.000
_cell.length_c   1.000
_cell.angle_alpha   90.00
_cell.angle_beta   90.00
_cell.angle_gamma   90.00
#
_symmetry.space_group_name_H-M   'P 1'
#
loop_
_entity.id
_entity.type
_entity.pdbx_description
1 polymer ?
#
loop_
_entity_poly.entity_id
_entity_poly.type
_entity_poly.pdbx_seq_one_letter_code
_entity_poly.pdbx_strand_id
1 'polypeptide(L)'
;MSDQVVIVRATRADPEALTGIAFAAKRHWGYSEAWIESWRELLTIRSEFIATHEIYVATRNDARIGFYGLELEDDKVDLLHMWVLPHTMGQGVGRCLFLHAVERARQLGFRTLEIESDPNAEGFYLRMGARRVGSHIHESQLGRRELPILSYDINEPGVP
;
A
#
# COMPACT_ATOMS: atom_id res chain seq x y z
N MET A 1 -23.87 2.12 15.28
CA MET A 1 -22.78 2.39 14.33
C MET A 1 -21.87 1.18 14.27
N SER A 2 -21.46 0.82 13.08
CA SER A 2 -20.63 -0.37 12.88
C SER A 2 -19.16 0.01 12.90
N ASP A 3 -18.35 -0.70 13.69
CA ASP A 3 -16.89 -0.58 13.64
C ASP A 3 -16.29 -1.35 12.47
N GLN A 4 -17.12 -1.79 11.56
CA GLN A 4 -16.70 -2.59 10.41
C GLN A 4 -15.94 -1.76 9.40
N VAL A 5 -14.82 -2.28 8.91
CA VAL A 5 -14.06 -1.69 7.82
C VAL A 5 -14.78 -1.96 6.51
N VAL A 6 -15.03 -0.90 5.74
CA VAL A 6 -15.62 -0.99 4.41
C VAL A 6 -14.61 -0.44 3.41
N ILE A 7 -14.38 -1.17 2.32
CA ILE A 7 -13.43 -0.75 1.29
C ILE A 7 -14.19 -0.29 0.05
N VAL A 8 -13.93 0.94 -0.39
CA VAL A 8 -14.62 1.57 -1.52
C VAL A 8 -13.61 2.14 -2.51
N ARG A 9 -14.02 2.27 -3.77
CA ARG A 9 -13.18 2.89 -4.79
C ARG A 9 -12.92 4.35 -4.44
N ALA A 10 -11.66 4.80 -4.60
CA ALA A 10 -11.31 6.19 -4.40
C ALA A 10 -11.97 7.10 -5.44
N THR A 11 -12.29 8.31 -5.05
CA THR A 11 -12.95 9.31 -5.88
C THR A 11 -12.16 10.62 -5.89
N ARG A 12 -12.65 11.60 -6.66
CA ARG A 12 -12.06 12.93 -6.74
C ARG A 12 -12.07 13.68 -5.40
N ALA A 13 -12.83 13.19 -4.41
CA ALA A 13 -12.89 13.81 -3.09
C ALA A 13 -11.74 13.35 -2.18
N ASP A 14 -10.95 12.36 -2.60
CA ASP A 14 -10.01 11.66 -1.72
C ASP A 14 -8.55 12.12 -1.73
N PRO A 15 -8.00 12.84 -2.73
CA PRO A 15 -6.56 13.10 -2.82
C PRO A 15 -5.93 13.65 -1.55
N GLU A 16 -6.54 14.65 -0.94
CA GLU A 16 -6.00 15.29 0.27
C GLU A 16 -5.97 14.30 1.45
N ALA A 17 -7.07 13.57 1.66
CA ALA A 17 -7.16 12.60 2.76
C ALA A 17 -6.15 11.48 2.57
N LEU A 18 -6.01 10.95 1.35
CA LEU A 18 -5.06 9.86 1.07
C LEU A 18 -3.61 10.32 1.22
N THR A 19 -3.30 11.53 0.79
CA THR A 19 -1.98 12.12 0.99
C THR A 19 -1.67 12.22 2.49
N GLY A 20 -2.62 12.70 3.29
CA GLY A 20 -2.47 12.77 4.75
C GLY A 20 -2.18 11.42 5.37
N ILE A 21 -2.88 10.36 4.93
CA ILE A 21 -2.67 9.00 5.42
C ILE A 21 -1.27 8.52 5.06
N ALA A 22 -0.83 8.71 3.81
CA ALA A 22 0.49 8.27 3.36
C ALA A 22 1.62 8.92 4.17
N PHE A 23 1.54 10.24 4.39
CA PHE A 23 2.54 10.94 5.20
C PHE A 23 2.53 10.48 6.65
N ALA A 24 1.34 10.36 7.27
CA ALA A 24 1.23 9.92 8.66
C ALA A 24 1.80 8.52 8.86
N ALA A 25 1.48 7.59 7.95
CA ALA A 25 1.98 6.23 8.02
C ALA A 25 3.51 6.18 7.84
N LYS A 26 4.04 6.94 6.89
CA LYS A 26 5.49 6.97 6.64
C LYS A 26 6.25 7.56 7.84
N ARG A 27 5.72 8.64 8.43
CA ARG A 27 6.32 9.26 9.61
C ARG A 27 6.32 8.35 10.84
N HIS A 28 5.36 7.44 10.92
CA HIS A 28 5.26 6.50 12.05
C HIS A 28 6.54 5.67 12.24
N TRP A 29 7.28 5.39 11.17
CA TRP A 29 8.49 4.59 11.23
C TRP A 29 9.72 5.34 11.76
N GLY A 30 9.59 6.64 12.05
CA GLY A 30 10.64 7.42 12.68
C GLY A 30 11.68 8.00 11.72
N TYR A 31 11.38 8.06 10.44
CA TYR A 31 12.28 8.71 9.48
C TYR A 31 12.43 10.20 9.77
N SER A 32 13.62 10.76 9.50
CA SER A 32 13.84 12.20 9.65
C SER A 32 12.96 13.00 8.67
N GLU A 33 12.72 14.28 8.99
CA GLU A 33 11.96 15.14 8.11
C GLU A 33 12.64 15.32 6.74
N ALA A 34 13.98 15.24 6.68
CA ALA A 34 14.70 15.28 5.41
C ALA A 34 14.33 14.10 4.52
N TRP A 35 14.24 12.89 5.10
CA TRP A 35 13.79 11.72 4.36
C TRP A 35 12.33 11.87 3.93
N ILE A 36 11.45 12.30 4.83
CA ILE A 36 10.03 12.50 4.51
C ILE A 36 9.87 13.50 3.35
N GLU A 37 10.59 14.62 3.40
CA GLU A 37 10.54 15.62 2.33
C GLU A 37 11.04 15.07 0.99
N SER A 38 12.04 14.20 1.02
CA SER A 38 12.55 13.57 -0.21
C SER A 38 11.50 12.66 -0.88
N TRP A 39 10.50 12.19 -0.13
CA TRP A 39 9.42 11.34 -0.64
C TRP A 39 8.12 12.10 -0.91
N ARG A 40 8.14 13.43 -0.85
CA ARG A 40 6.91 14.23 -1.00
C ARG A 40 6.16 13.91 -2.28
N GLU A 41 6.85 13.83 -3.41
CA GLU A 41 6.20 13.51 -4.69
C GLU A 41 5.58 12.11 -4.67
N LEU A 42 6.30 11.15 -4.12
CA LEU A 42 5.83 9.76 -4.01
C LEU A 42 4.60 9.65 -3.11
N LEU A 43 4.58 10.37 -1.99
CA LEU A 43 3.53 10.27 -0.99
C LEU A 43 2.31 11.16 -1.31
N THR A 44 2.42 12.05 -2.29
CA THR A 44 1.33 12.93 -2.68
C THR A 44 0.43 12.21 -3.68
N ILE A 45 -0.81 11.98 -3.28
CA ILE A 45 -1.81 11.32 -4.13
C ILE A 45 -2.60 12.40 -4.85
N ARG A 46 -2.53 12.38 -6.19
CA ARG A 46 -3.20 13.36 -7.04
C ARG A 46 -4.46 12.77 -7.66
N SER A 47 -5.39 13.63 -8.05
CA SER A 47 -6.64 13.17 -8.67
C SER A 47 -6.39 12.41 -9.99
N GLU A 48 -5.38 12.82 -10.76
CA GLU A 48 -4.98 12.13 -11.99
C GLU A 48 -4.53 10.69 -11.71
N PHE A 49 -3.80 10.49 -10.61
CA PHE A 49 -3.36 9.17 -10.19
C PHE A 49 -4.56 8.29 -9.84
N ILE A 50 -5.52 8.84 -9.10
CA ILE A 50 -6.76 8.12 -8.75
C ILE A 50 -7.54 7.74 -10.01
N ALA A 51 -7.58 8.63 -11.00
CA ALA A 51 -8.32 8.40 -12.24
C ALA A 51 -7.70 7.32 -13.13
N THR A 52 -6.39 7.10 -13.04
CA THR A 52 -5.64 6.22 -13.94
C THR A 52 -5.17 4.91 -13.30
N HIS A 53 -5.36 4.75 -11.99
CA HIS A 53 -4.90 3.56 -11.25
C HIS A 53 -6.05 2.93 -10.47
N GLU A 54 -5.81 1.73 -9.98
CA GLU A 54 -6.75 1.00 -9.11
C GLU A 54 -6.51 1.40 -7.67
N ILE A 55 -7.27 2.38 -7.16
CA ILE A 55 -7.10 2.92 -5.81
C ILE A 55 -8.37 2.64 -4.99
N TYR A 56 -8.20 2.03 -3.82
CA TYR A 56 -9.30 1.66 -2.93
C TYR A 56 -9.01 2.15 -1.51
N VAL A 57 -10.06 2.63 -0.85
CA VAL A 57 -9.96 3.29 0.45
C VAL A 57 -10.70 2.47 1.50
N ALA A 58 -10.04 2.22 2.62
CA ALA A 58 -10.67 1.62 3.78
C ALA A 58 -11.31 2.72 4.62
N THR A 59 -12.58 2.54 4.93
CA THR A 59 -13.33 3.47 5.77
C THR A 59 -13.90 2.75 6.98
N ARG A 60 -14.05 3.50 8.08
CA ARG A 60 -14.73 3.05 9.29
C ARG A 60 -15.53 4.23 9.80
N ASN A 61 -16.88 4.05 9.90
CA ASN A 61 -17.78 5.14 10.30
C ASN A 61 -17.57 6.40 9.45
N ASP A 62 -17.45 6.21 8.13
CA ASP A 62 -17.22 7.25 7.12
C ASP A 62 -15.85 7.95 7.20
N ALA A 63 -14.99 7.57 8.14
CA ALA A 63 -13.62 8.09 8.22
C ALA A 63 -12.69 7.24 7.36
N ARG A 64 -11.85 7.91 6.58
CA ARG A 64 -10.81 7.26 5.76
C ARG A 64 -9.64 6.89 6.65
N ILE A 65 -9.32 5.60 6.74
CA ILE A 65 -8.29 5.10 7.68
C ILE A 65 -7.12 4.39 7.01
N GLY A 66 -7.22 4.13 5.72
CA GLY A 66 -6.16 3.49 4.96
C GLY A 66 -6.53 3.42 3.49
N PHE A 67 -5.56 3.05 2.67
CA PHE A 67 -5.81 2.83 1.24
C PHE A 67 -4.71 2.00 0.61
N TYR A 68 -5.00 1.46 -0.57
CA TYR A 68 -3.98 0.86 -1.41
C TYR A 68 -4.11 1.37 -2.84
N GLY A 69 -3.01 1.25 -3.60
CA GLY A 69 -3.00 1.58 -5.01
C GLY A 69 -2.24 0.53 -5.81
N LEU A 70 -2.83 0.13 -6.93
CA LEU A 70 -2.24 -0.84 -7.84
C LEU A 70 -1.91 -0.18 -9.18
N GLU A 71 -0.77 -0.57 -9.74
CA GLU A 71 -0.43 -0.29 -11.13
C GLU A 71 -0.45 -1.60 -11.90
N LEU A 72 -1.19 -1.62 -13.00
CA LEU A 72 -1.33 -2.80 -13.84
C LEU A 72 -0.23 -2.81 -14.89
N GLU A 73 0.53 -3.89 -14.95
CA GLU A 73 1.52 -4.14 -16.00
C GLU A 73 1.06 -5.29 -16.88
N ASP A 74 1.86 -5.68 -17.89
CA ASP A 74 1.44 -6.71 -18.83
C ASP A 74 1.29 -8.09 -18.17
N ASP A 75 2.18 -8.44 -17.24
CA ASP A 75 2.25 -9.77 -16.65
C ASP A 75 2.11 -9.80 -15.12
N LYS A 76 2.03 -8.65 -14.48
CA LYS A 76 1.93 -8.56 -13.03
C LYS A 76 1.24 -7.26 -12.62
N VAL A 77 0.87 -7.21 -11.34
CA VAL A 77 0.35 -5.99 -10.70
C VAL A 77 1.36 -5.53 -9.67
N ASP A 78 1.69 -4.25 -9.69
CA ASP A 78 2.53 -3.65 -8.65
C ASP A 78 1.64 -3.01 -7.57
N LEU A 79 1.91 -3.35 -6.31
CA LEU A 79 1.29 -2.68 -5.17
C LEU A 79 2.11 -1.42 -4.89
N LEU A 80 1.67 -0.28 -5.44
CA LEU A 80 2.39 0.98 -5.32
C LEU A 80 2.22 1.64 -3.97
N HIS A 81 1.03 1.50 -3.38
CA HIS A 81 0.69 2.10 -2.10
C HIS A 81 -0.07 1.11 -1.24
N MET A 82 0.27 1.09 0.04
CA MET A 82 -0.46 0.38 1.09
C MET A 82 -0.18 1.14 2.39
N TRP A 83 -1.12 1.96 2.82
CA TRP A 83 -0.94 2.84 3.97
C TRP A 83 -2.14 2.74 4.90
N VAL A 84 -1.86 2.70 6.19
CA VAL A 84 -2.87 2.63 7.25
C VAL A 84 -2.54 3.71 8.27
N LEU A 85 -3.55 4.44 8.74
CA LEU A 85 -3.34 5.43 9.80
C LEU A 85 -2.74 4.75 11.04
N PRO A 86 -1.70 5.37 11.65
CA PRO A 86 -0.98 4.74 12.76
C PRO A 86 -1.89 4.29 13.91
N HIS A 87 -2.90 5.06 14.28
CA HIS A 87 -3.78 4.70 15.40
C HIS A 87 -4.69 3.50 15.09
N THR A 88 -4.79 3.08 13.83
CA THR A 88 -5.57 1.90 13.45
C THR A 88 -4.70 0.66 13.20
N MET A 89 -3.39 0.79 13.31
CA MET A 89 -2.48 -0.34 13.15
C MET A 89 -2.75 -1.41 14.20
N GLY A 90 -2.58 -2.68 13.83
CA GLY A 90 -2.87 -3.80 14.72
C GLY A 90 -4.35 -4.15 14.83
N GLN A 91 -5.22 -3.51 14.07
CA GLN A 91 -6.67 -3.73 14.11
C GLN A 91 -7.20 -4.47 12.86
N GLY A 92 -6.31 -4.99 12.03
CA GLY A 92 -6.70 -5.76 10.84
C GLY A 92 -7.01 -4.94 9.60
N VAL A 93 -6.83 -3.63 9.62
CA VAL A 93 -7.11 -2.76 8.46
C VAL A 93 -6.18 -3.10 7.29
N GLY A 94 -4.88 -3.25 7.55
CA GLY A 94 -3.91 -3.63 6.53
C GLY A 94 -4.22 -4.98 5.92
N ARG A 95 -4.61 -5.96 6.73
CA ARG A 95 -5.04 -7.27 6.25
C ARG A 95 -6.24 -7.16 5.32
N CYS A 96 -7.26 -6.39 5.71
CA CYS A 96 -8.44 -6.19 4.87
C CYS A 96 -8.06 -5.56 3.52
N LEU A 97 -7.21 -4.53 3.54
CA LEU A 97 -6.75 -3.88 2.32
C LEU A 97 -5.96 -4.84 1.43
N PHE A 98 -5.04 -5.60 2.00
CA PHE A 98 -4.21 -6.52 1.23
C PHE A 98 -5.06 -7.62 0.58
N LEU A 99 -5.98 -8.22 1.32
CA LEU A 99 -6.87 -9.25 0.77
C LEU A 99 -7.78 -8.68 -0.32
N HIS A 100 -8.25 -7.45 -0.16
CA HIS A 100 -9.03 -6.78 -1.19
C HIS A 100 -8.18 -6.54 -2.46
N ALA A 101 -6.94 -6.10 -2.29
CA ALA A 101 -6.02 -5.89 -3.41
C ALA A 101 -5.76 -7.18 -4.19
N VAL A 102 -5.53 -8.29 -3.48
CA VAL A 102 -5.33 -9.60 -4.10
C VAL A 102 -6.57 -10.03 -4.89
N GLU A 103 -7.76 -9.89 -4.29
CA GLU A 103 -9.00 -10.25 -4.97
C GLU A 103 -9.26 -9.37 -6.20
N ARG A 104 -8.98 -8.06 -6.08
CA ARG A 104 -9.12 -7.15 -7.21
C ARG A 104 -8.19 -7.52 -8.35
N ALA A 105 -6.94 -7.83 -8.03
CA ALA A 105 -5.96 -8.28 -9.02
C ALA A 105 -6.41 -9.58 -9.71
N ARG A 106 -6.98 -10.50 -8.93
CA ARG A 106 -7.54 -11.75 -9.48
C ARG A 106 -8.68 -11.47 -10.46
N GLN A 107 -9.61 -10.58 -10.10
CA GLN A 107 -10.73 -10.20 -10.97
C GLN A 107 -10.23 -9.59 -12.28
N LEU A 108 -9.11 -8.89 -12.24
CA LEU A 108 -8.50 -8.27 -13.42
C LEU A 108 -7.68 -9.25 -14.25
N GLY A 109 -7.56 -10.52 -13.83
CA GLY A 109 -6.89 -11.56 -14.59
C GLY A 109 -5.41 -11.75 -14.31
N PHE A 110 -4.89 -11.15 -13.24
CA PHE A 110 -3.47 -11.24 -12.90
C PHE A 110 -3.18 -12.41 -11.97
N ARG A 111 -1.96 -12.94 -12.06
CA ARG A 111 -1.50 -14.07 -11.25
C ARG A 111 -0.45 -13.68 -10.22
N THR A 112 0.20 -12.54 -10.40
CA THR A 112 1.32 -12.12 -9.56
C THR A 112 1.11 -10.69 -9.08
N LEU A 113 1.25 -10.49 -7.77
CA LEU A 113 1.31 -9.18 -7.15
C LEU A 113 2.74 -8.96 -6.65
N GLU A 114 3.38 -7.89 -7.09
CA GLU A 114 4.73 -7.55 -6.66
C GLU A 114 4.72 -6.32 -5.76
N ILE A 115 5.59 -6.34 -4.76
CA ILE A 115 5.67 -5.27 -3.76
C ILE A 115 7.13 -4.89 -3.57
N GLU A 116 7.45 -3.61 -3.81
CA GLU A 116 8.70 -3.04 -3.34
C GLU A 116 8.40 -2.44 -1.96
N SER A 117 8.84 -3.12 -0.91
CA SER A 117 8.38 -2.83 0.44
C SER A 117 9.31 -1.88 1.19
N ASP A 118 8.73 -0.99 1.99
CA ASP A 118 9.49 -0.39 3.08
C ASP A 118 10.02 -1.52 3.96
N PRO A 119 11.31 -1.48 4.39
CA PRO A 119 11.86 -2.53 5.24
C PRO A 119 11.04 -2.77 6.51
N ASN A 120 10.40 -1.73 7.05
CA ASN A 120 9.56 -1.83 8.25
C ASN A 120 8.26 -2.60 7.99
N ALA A 121 7.82 -2.70 6.75
CA ALA A 121 6.58 -3.38 6.38
C ALA A 121 6.80 -4.80 5.85
N GLU A 122 8.02 -5.21 5.62
CA GLU A 122 8.31 -6.54 5.05
C GLU A 122 7.66 -7.66 5.86
N GLY A 123 7.76 -7.61 7.18
CA GLY A 123 7.18 -8.63 8.05
C GLY A 123 5.67 -8.79 7.87
N PHE A 124 4.97 -7.69 7.65
CA PHE A 124 3.54 -7.73 7.38
C PHE A 124 3.24 -8.54 6.11
N TYR A 125 3.93 -8.23 5.01
CA TYR A 125 3.69 -8.92 3.74
C TYR A 125 4.08 -10.39 3.80
N LEU A 126 5.17 -10.72 4.50
CA LEU A 126 5.56 -12.12 4.69
C LEU A 126 4.47 -12.90 5.45
N ARG A 127 3.88 -12.30 6.49
CA ARG A 127 2.79 -12.92 7.23
C ARG A 127 1.53 -13.09 6.36
N MET A 128 1.34 -12.23 5.37
CA MET A 128 0.23 -12.35 4.42
C MET A 128 0.45 -13.42 3.36
N GLY A 129 1.65 -14.01 3.29
CA GLY A 129 1.96 -15.09 2.36
C GLY A 129 2.83 -14.68 1.18
N ALA A 130 3.31 -13.43 1.13
CA ALA A 130 4.28 -13.03 0.13
C ALA A 130 5.65 -13.61 0.45
N ARG A 131 6.51 -13.74 -0.56
CA ARG A 131 7.89 -14.21 -0.39
C ARG A 131 8.86 -13.19 -0.95
N ARG A 132 10.01 -13.07 -0.33
CA ARG A 132 11.05 -12.17 -0.84
C ARG A 132 11.72 -12.81 -2.06
N VAL A 133 11.76 -12.06 -3.17
CA VAL A 133 12.36 -12.53 -4.42
C VAL A 133 13.60 -11.71 -4.81
N GLY A 134 13.89 -10.63 -4.13
CA GLY A 134 15.05 -9.81 -4.42
C GLY A 134 15.07 -8.54 -3.57
N SER A 135 15.83 -7.57 -4.02
CA SER A 135 15.89 -6.26 -3.41
C SER A 135 16.25 -5.21 -4.46
N HIS A 136 15.92 -3.97 -4.15
CA HIS A 136 16.26 -2.83 -4.97
C HIS A 136 17.02 -1.81 -4.13
N ILE A 137 18.14 -1.32 -4.65
CA ILE A 137 18.97 -0.35 -3.94
C ILE A 137 18.67 1.03 -4.50
N HIS A 138 18.25 1.93 -3.61
CA HIS A 138 18.05 3.34 -3.93
C HIS A 138 19.14 4.16 -3.27
N GLU A 139 19.85 4.95 -4.07
CA GLU A 139 20.89 5.86 -3.59
C GLU A 139 20.44 7.30 -3.78
N SER A 140 20.67 8.12 -2.76
CA SER A 140 20.38 9.55 -2.81
C SER A 140 21.40 10.30 -1.98
N GLN A 141 21.31 11.64 -1.97
CA GLN A 141 22.15 12.47 -1.12
C GLN A 141 21.97 12.20 0.36
N LEU A 142 20.80 11.62 0.75
CA LEU A 142 20.50 11.30 2.14
C LEU A 142 21.03 9.94 2.56
N GLY A 143 21.48 9.11 1.64
CA GLY A 143 22.02 7.80 1.92
C GLY A 143 21.48 6.71 1.01
N ARG A 144 21.89 5.49 1.32
CA ARG A 144 21.53 4.28 0.58
C ARG A 144 20.42 3.55 1.31
N ARG A 145 19.42 3.11 0.54
CA ARG A 145 18.35 2.24 1.07
C ARG A 145 18.26 0.99 0.23
N GLU A 146 18.15 -0.14 0.89
CA GLU A 146 17.86 -1.42 0.24
C GLU A 146 16.43 -1.80 0.58
N LEU A 147 15.58 -1.88 -0.46
CA LEU A 147 14.17 -2.20 -0.29
C LEU A 147 13.92 -3.64 -0.73
N PRO A 148 13.31 -4.48 0.11
CA PRO A 148 12.98 -5.85 -0.31
C PRO A 148 11.91 -5.83 -1.39
N ILE A 149 12.07 -6.72 -2.37
CA ILE A 149 11.05 -6.96 -3.39
C ILE A 149 10.38 -8.28 -3.05
N LEU A 150 9.05 -8.24 -2.93
CA LEU A 150 8.25 -9.37 -2.53
C LEU A 150 7.28 -9.74 -3.65
N SER A 151 6.97 -11.01 -3.75
CA SER A 151 6.02 -11.52 -4.74
C SER A 151 4.95 -12.34 -4.03
N TYR A 152 3.71 -12.12 -4.42
CA TYR A 152 2.57 -12.88 -3.93
C TYR A 152 1.91 -13.60 -5.10
N ASP A 153 1.71 -14.92 -4.96
CA ASP A 153 1.02 -15.74 -5.97
C ASP A 153 -0.49 -15.67 -5.74
N ILE A 154 -1.18 -15.00 -6.65
CA ILE A 154 -2.62 -14.75 -6.52
C ILE A 154 -3.45 -16.03 -6.67
N ASN A 155 -2.95 -17.00 -7.42
CA ASN A 155 -3.70 -18.23 -7.73
C ASN A 155 -3.50 -19.34 -6.70
N GLU A 156 -2.45 -19.28 -5.90
CA GLU A 156 -2.31 -20.19 -4.78
C GLU A 156 -3.06 -19.60 -3.61
N PRO A 157 -3.99 -20.37 -2.98
CA PRO A 157 -4.61 -19.89 -1.76
C PRO A 157 -3.48 -19.65 -0.76
N GLY A 158 -3.26 -18.38 -0.45
CA GLY A 158 -2.27 -18.02 0.54
C GLY A 158 -2.52 -18.81 1.80
N VAL A 159 -1.48 -19.30 2.40
CA VAL A 159 -1.58 -19.90 3.72
C VAL A 159 -2.05 -18.81 4.66
N PRO A 160 -3.27 -18.92 5.21
CA PRO A 160 -3.80 -17.89 6.09
C PRO A 160 -2.95 -17.72 7.34
#